data_fcfd9d490bc6e4347168c9f52e293ddb
#
_entry.id   fcfd9d490bc6e4347168c9f52e293ddb
#
_cell.length_a   1.000
_cell.length_b   1.000
_cell.length_c   1.000
_cell.angle_alpha   90.00
_cell.angle_beta   90.00
_cell.angle_gamma   90.00
#
_symmetry.space_group_name_H-M   'P 1'
#
loop_
_entity.id
_entity.type
_entity.pdbx_description
1 polymer ?
#
loop_
_entity_poly.entity_id
_entity_poly.type
_entity_poly.pdbx_seq_one_letter_code
_entity_poly.pdbx_strand_id
1 'polypeptide(L)'
;PFILKPFILIGDWLFLRGKDISKNYSEYSNTKRKAIEKHSFLSKVYQQILMFDYSLQIFFKVKLPLIFGKNIVCDRYIYDTMITDLSVDMNYSRDKVTNVLKNLLRFFPEPNITFLIDVPEEIAYKRKDDTPSIEYLRERREIYLDVGRKYGMIILDGSKRLEELQLELQSVIKKEF
;
A
#
# COMPACT_ATOMS: atom_id res chain seq x y z
N PRO A 1 0.85 -12.74 3.22
CA PRO A 1 0.31 -13.00 4.56
C PRO A 1 0.76 -14.38 5.04
N PHE A 2 1.20 -14.48 6.31
CA PHE A 2 1.61 -15.76 6.90
C PHE A 2 0.39 -16.57 7.38
N ILE A 3 -0.52 -15.92 8.06
CA ILE A 3 -1.69 -16.54 8.70
C ILE A 3 -2.93 -16.43 7.81
N LEU A 4 -3.00 -15.39 6.99
CA LEU A 4 -4.19 -15.04 6.22
C LEU A 4 -4.38 -15.81 4.92
N LYS A 5 -3.38 -16.53 4.38
CA LYS A 5 -3.55 -17.29 3.12
C LYS A 5 -4.84 -18.12 3.09
N PRO A 6 -5.15 -18.95 4.10
CA PRO A 6 -6.40 -19.72 4.08
C PRO A 6 -7.65 -18.84 4.24
N PHE A 7 -7.58 -17.75 5.00
CA PHE A 7 -8.72 -16.86 5.21
C PHE A 7 -9.02 -15.97 4.01
N ILE A 8 -7.99 -15.55 3.24
CA ILE A 8 -8.18 -14.83 1.98
C ILE A 8 -8.88 -15.74 0.97
N LEU A 9 -8.44 -16.99 0.83
CA LEU A 9 -9.06 -17.96 -0.08
C LEU A 9 -10.54 -18.20 0.30
N ILE A 10 -10.86 -18.27 1.58
CA ILE A 10 -12.24 -18.42 2.07
C ILE A 10 -13.03 -17.13 1.84
N GLY A 11 -12.43 -15.97 2.08
CA GLY A 11 -13.04 -14.65 1.83
C GLY A 11 -13.34 -14.43 0.35
N ASP A 12 -12.37 -14.69 -0.51
CA ASP A 12 -12.55 -14.60 -1.95
C ASP A 12 -13.61 -15.60 -2.46
N TRP A 13 -13.64 -16.78 -1.91
CA TRP A 13 -14.65 -17.77 -2.24
C TRP A 13 -16.07 -17.37 -1.78
N LEU A 14 -16.20 -16.77 -0.58
CA LEU A 14 -17.49 -16.35 -0.02
C LEU A 14 -18.04 -15.07 -0.62
N PHE A 15 -17.17 -14.06 -0.87
CA PHE A 15 -17.58 -12.70 -1.21
C PHE A 15 -17.37 -12.33 -2.68
N LEU A 16 -16.43 -12.99 -3.39
CA LEU A 16 -16.02 -12.63 -4.75
C LEU A 16 -16.33 -13.69 -5.80
N ARG A 17 -17.18 -14.65 -5.49
CA ARG A 17 -17.55 -15.80 -6.32
C ARG A 17 -17.82 -15.39 -7.77
N GLY A 18 -16.79 -15.51 -8.64
CA GLY A 18 -16.93 -15.43 -10.10
C GLY A 18 -16.89 -14.06 -10.76
N LYS A 19 -16.48 -12.99 -10.07
CA LYS A 19 -16.33 -11.66 -10.70
C LYS A 19 -14.86 -11.38 -11.05
N ASP A 20 -14.60 -11.25 -12.34
CA ASP A 20 -13.30 -10.94 -12.92
C ASP A 20 -12.96 -9.46 -12.69
N ILE A 21 -11.91 -9.18 -11.91
CA ILE A 21 -11.47 -7.81 -11.54
C ILE A 21 -11.08 -7.01 -12.79
N SER A 22 -10.62 -7.70 -13.84
CA SER A 22 -10.05 -7.07 -15.05
C SER A 22 -11.09 -6.41 -15.95
N LYS A 23 -12.37 -6.76 -15.85
CA LYS A 23 -13.39 -6.33 -16.83
C LYS A 23 -14.19 -5.08 -16.42
N ASN A 24 -14.33 -4.78 -15.13
CA ASN A 24 -15.10 -3.62 -14.71
C ASN A 24 -14.77 -3.20 -13.26
N TYR A 25 -13.66 -2.45 -13.10
CA TYR A 25 -13.19 -1.99 -11.78
C TYR A 25 -14.23 -1.20 -11.01
N SER A 26 -15.01 -0.34 -11.65
CA SER A 26 -16.02 0.48 -10.98
C SER A 26 -17.14 -0.38 -10.38
N GLU A 27 -17.57 -1.40 -11.09
CA GLU A 27 -18.58 -2.36 -10.61
C GLU A 27 -18.05 -3.24 -9.49
N TYR A 28 -16.78 -3.70 -9.62
CA TYR A 28 -16.09 -4.45 -8.57
C TYR A 28 -15.93 -3.62 -7.30
N SER A 29 -15.41 -2.41 -7.41
CA SER A 29 -15.21 -1.49 -6.29
C SER A 29 -16.54 -1.17 -5.58
N ASN A 30 -17.59 -0.87 -6.32
CA ASN A 30 -18.92 -0.60 -5.77
C ASN A 30 -19.52 -1.83 -5.09
N THR A 31 -19.36 -3.02 -5.66
CA THR A 31 -19.83 -4.26 -5.05
C THR A 31 -19.09 -4.57 -3.76
N LYS A 32 -17.77 -4.39 -3.74
CA LYS A 32 -16.92 -4.56 -2.55
C LYS A 32 -17.30 -3.56 -1.46
N ARG A 33 -17.48 -2.28 -1.81
CA ARG A 33 -17.91 -1.23 -0.88
C ARG A 33 -19.27 -1.56 -0.24
N LYS A 34 -20.26 -1.96 -1.03
CA LYS A 34 -21.59 -2.38 -0.53
C LYS A 34 -21.51 -3.61 0.38
N ALA A 35 -20.67 -4.59 0.05
CA ALA A 35 -20.47 -5.77 0.89
C ALA A 35 -19.81 -5.40 2.24
N ILE A 36 -18.84 -4.49 2.24
CA ILE A 36 -18.17 -3.97 3.44
C ILE A 36 -19.16 -3.19 4.32
N GLU A 37 -20.00 -2.34 3.74
CA GLU A 37 -21.03 -1.60 4.46
C GLU A 37 -22.07 -2.54 5.09
N LYS A 38 -22.52 -3.53 4.34
CA LYS A 38 -23.51 -4.51 4.80
C LYS A 38 -23.01 -5.40 5.94
N HIS A 39 -21.69 -5.69 5.98
CA HIS A 39 -21.07 -6.56 6.95
C HIS A 39 -19.98 -5.85 7.78
N SER A 40 -20.30 -4.66 8.28
CA SER A 40 -19.36 -3.79 9.00
C SER A 40 -18.57 -4.48 10.13
N PHE A 41 -19.19 -5.40 10.87
CA PHE A 41 -18.48 -6.16 11.91
C PHE A 41 -17.45 -7.12 11.34
N LEU A 42 -17.81 -7.91 10.34
CA LEU A 42 -16.90 -8.85 9.66
C LEU A 42 -15.73 -8.12 8.99
N SER A 43 -16.00 -6.96 8.39
CA SER A 43 -14.96 -6.12 7.79
C SER A 43 -13.95 -5.61 8.81
N LYS A 44 -14.43 -5.21 10.01
CA LYS A 44 -13.54 -4.81 11.10
C LYS A 44 -12.68 -5.96 11.61
N VAL A 45 -13.27 -7.14 11.79
CA VAL A 45 -12.54 -8.34 12.21
C VAL A 45 -11.48 -8.71 11.17
N TYR A 46 -11.85 -8.75 9.90
CA TYR A 46 -10.91 -8.99 8.81
C TYR A 46 -9.74 -8.00 8.82
N GLN A 47 -10.04 -6.71 8.98
CA GLN A 47 -9.03 -5.65 9.06
C GLN A 47 -8.07 -5.85 10.24
N GLN A 48 -8.59 -6.23 11.42
CA GLN A 48 -7.75 -6.49 12.59
C GLN A 48 -6.83 -7.70 12.39
N ILE A 49 -7.34 -8.77 11.77
CA ILE A 49 -6.54 -9.95 11.46
C ILE A 49 -5.45 -9.61 10.43
N LEU A 50 -5.79 -8.84 9.39
CA LEU A 50 -4.84 -8.38 8.38
C LEU A 50 -3.72 -7.54 9.01
N MET A 51 -4.08 -6.60 9.88
CA MET A 51 -3.11 -5.74 10.56
C MET A 51 -2.23 -6.53 11.54
N PHE A 52 -2.79 -7.52 12.22
CA PHE A 52 -2.03 -8.41 13.09
C PHE A 52 -1.02 -9.25 12.33
N ASP A 53 -1.45 -9.91 11.23
CA ASP A 53 -0.56 -10.68 10.35
C ASP A 53 0.56 -9.80 9.77
N TYR A 54 0.23 -8.59 9.35
CA TYR A 54 1.22 -7.63 8.86
C TYR A 54 2.21 -7.21 9.96
N SER A 55 1.72 -6.98 11.18
CA SER A 55 2.57 -6.65 12.32
C SER A 55 3.58 -7.73 12.64
N LEU A 56 3.16 -9.00 12.58
CA LEU A 56 4.07 -10.14 12.74
C LEU A 56 5.12 -10.18 11.63
N GLN A 57 4.73 -9.93 10.38
CA GLN A 57 5.67 -9.87 9.27
C GLN A 57 6.73 -8.78 9.46
N ILE A 58 6.31 -7.56 9.84
CA ILE A 58 7.23 -6.45 10.14
C ILE A 58 8.14 -6.79 11.31
N PHE A 59 7.60 -7.41 12.36
CA PHE A 59 8.42 -7.81 13.50
C PHE A 59 9.55 -8.76 13.09
N PHE A 60 9.23 -9.84 12.38
CA PHE A 60 10.23 -10.85 12.01
C PHE A 60 11.15 -10.42 10.86
N LYS A 61 10.63 -9.70 9.86
CA LYS A 61 11.38 -9.35 8.65
C LYS A 61 12.12 -8.02 8.73
N VAL A 62 11.68 -7.11 9.59
CA VAL A 62 12.24 -5.76 9.71
C VAL A 62 12.79 -5.52 11.11
N LYS A 63 11.94 -5.54 12.15
CA LYS A 63 12.33 -5.15 13.51
C LYS A 63 13.41 -6.07 14.08
N LEU A 64 13.23 -7.36 13.95
CA LEU A 64 14.20 -8.33 14.49
C LEU A 64 15.57 -8.24 13.81
N PRO A 65 15.69 -8.23 12.47
CA PRO A 65 16.99 -8.01 11.82
C PRO A 65 17.63 -6.65 12.14
N LEU A 66 16.85 -5.56 12.30
CA LEU A 66 17.39 -4.27 12.74
C LEU A 66 18.01 -4.34 14.13
N ILE A 67 17.41 -5.07 15.07
CA ILE A 67 17.99 -5.30 16.41
C ILE A 67 19.35 -6.01 16.32
N PHE A 68 19.53 -6.86 15.30
CA PHE A 68 20.83 -7.52 15.04
C PHE A 68 21.76 -6.68 14.16
N GLY A 69 21.51 -5.37 14.01
CA GLY A 69 22.40 -4.44 13.31
C GLY A 69 22.39 -4.59 11.78
N LYS A 70 21.36 -5.21 11.19
CA LYS A 70 21.25 -5.37 9.73
C LYS A 70 20.60 -4.14 9.10
N ASN A 71 21.11 -3.72 7.95
CA ASN A 71 20.43 -2.77 7.08
C ASN A 71 19.30 -3.47 6.33
N ILE A 72 18.14 -2.85 6.27
CA ILE A 72 16.94 -3.41 5.64
C ILE A 72 16.47 -2.49 4.54
N VAL A 73 16.23 -3.04 3.37
CA VAL A 73 15.54 -2.38 2.26
C VAL A 73 14.18 -3.04 2.10
N CYS A 74 13.12 -2.24 2.16
CA CYS A 74 11.76 -2.70 1.96
C CYS A 74 11.25 -2.22 0.60
N ASP A 75 10.88 -3.16 -0.27
CA ASP A 75 10.00 -2.86 -1.38
C ASP A 75 8.58 -2.87 -0.84
N ARG A 76 7.97 -1.68 -0.82
CA ARG A 76 6.71 -1.38 -0.14
C ARG A 76 6.80 -1.54 1.39
N TYR A 77 6.07 -0.76 2.10
CA TYR A 77 6.03 -0.77 3.57
C TYR A 77 4.62 -0.50 4.05
N ILE A 78 4.48 -0.16 5.34
CA ILE A 78 3.18 0.11 5.97
C ILE A 78 2.33 1.14 5.19
N TYR A 79 2.97 2.10 4.54
CA TYR A 79 2.29 3.13 3.74
C TYR A 79 1.49 2.51 2.59
N ASP A 80 2.08 1.55 1.87
CA ASP A 80 1.43 0.88 0.75
C ASP A 80 0.20 0.07 1.21
N THR A 81 0.35 -0.73 2.27
CA THR A 81 -0.77 -1.48 2.86
C THR A 81 -1.90 -0.55 3.30
N MET A 82 -1.58 0.60 3.91
CA MET A 82 -2.58 1.57 4.34
C MET A 82 -3.31 2.22 3.17
N ILE A 83 -2.58 2.56 2.11
CA ILE A 83 -3.16 3.26 0.95
C ILE A 83 -3.94 2.28 0.08
N THR A 84 -3.40 1.10 -0.22
CA THR A 84 -4.05 0.14 -1.11
C THR A 84 -5.19 -0.60 -0.42
N ASP A 85 -4.93 -1.20 0.74
CA ASP A 85 -5.88 -2.13 1.37
C ASP A 85 -6.93 -1.40 2.22
N LEU A 86 -6.54 -0.30 2.90
CA LEU A 86 -7.45 0.36 3.84
C LEU A 86 -8.09 1.61 3.30
N SER A 87 -7.41 2.43 2.50
CA SER A 87 -8.01 3.66 2.02
C SER A 87 -8.93 3.41 0.83
N VAL A 88 -8.41 2.80 -0.21
CA VAL A 88 -9.17 2.62 -1.45
C VAL A 88 -10.17 1.50 -1.32
N ASP A 89 -9.76 0.35 -0.80
CA ASP A 89 -10.63 -0.82 -0.69
C ASP A 89 -11.74 -0.65 0.37
N MET A 90 -11.46 0.08 1.46
CA MET A 90 -12.43 0.33 2.53
C MET A 90 -13.04 1.73 2.52
N ASN A 91 -12.79 2.52 1.48
CA ASN A 91 -13.34 3.86 1.33
C ASN A 91 -13.06 4.77 2.55
N TYR A 92 -11.85 4.69 3.12
CA TYR A 92 -11.47 5.58 4.21
C TYR A 92 -11.19 6.99 3.69
N SER A 93 -11.69 7.99 4.41
CA SER A 93 -11.32 9.38 4.15
C SER A 93 -9.81 9.58 4.36
N ARG A 94 -9.21 10.56 3.69
CA ARG A 94 -7.79 10.92 3.80
C ARG A 94 -7.38 11.15 5.26
N ASP A 95 -8.21 11.82 6.05
CA ASP A 95 -7.96 12.07 7.47
C ASP A 95 -7.94 10.77 8.28
N LYS A 96 -8.85 9.85 7.97
CA LYS A 96 -8.90 8.54 8.64
C LYS A 96 -7.66 7.71 8.32
N VAL A 97 -7.23 7.67 7.06
CA VAL A 97 -5.97 7.01 6.63
C VAL A 97 -4.79 7.58 7.40
N THR A 98 -4.69 8.90 7.47
CA THR A 98 -3.61 9.59 8.17
C THR A 98 -3.58 9.28 9.67
N ASN A 99 -4.74 9.29 10.33
CA ASN A 99 -4.83 9.00 11.76
C ASN A 99 -4.49 7.55 12.07
N VAL A 100 -4.96 6.61 11.26
CA VAL A 100 -4.63 5.19 11.41
C VAL A 100 -3.14 4.97 11.16
N LEU A 101 -2.57 5.57 10.12
CA LEU A 101 -1.15 5.48 9.80
C LEU A 101 -0.28 6.05 10.94
N LYS A 102 -0.63 7.23 11.48
CA LYS A 102 0.06 7.83 12.63
C LYS A 102 0.07 6.91 13.86
N ASN A 103 -1.04 6.23 14.12
CA ASN A 103 -1.11 5.30 15.24
C ASN A 103 -0.27 4.04 15.01
N LEU A 104 -0.25 3.53 13.79
CA LEU A 104 0.51 2.33 13.43
C LEU A 104 2.02 2.58 13.43
N LEU A 105 2.48 3.73 12.92
CA LEU A 105 3.90 4.10 12.91
C LEU A 105 4.52 4.18 14.31
N ARG A 106 3.70 4.29 15.38
CA ARG A 106 4.22 4.21 16.76
C ARG A 106 4.70 2.81 17.13
N PHE A 107 4.22 1.78 16.47
CA PHE A 107 4.55 0.37 16.73
C PHE A 107 5.56 -0.22 15.75
N PHE A 108 5.71 0.41 14.60
CA PHE A 108 6.60 -0.07 13.54
C PHE A 108 7.88 0.75 13.48
N PRO A 109 9.03 0.14 13.13
CA PRO A 109 10.26 0.89 12.88
C PRO A 109 10.03 1.95 11.81
N GLU A 110 10.42 3.17 12.09
CA GLU A 110 10.35 4.25 11.13
C GLU A 110 11.54 4.12 10.15
N PRO A 111 11.32 4.16 8.83
CA PRO A 111 12.42 4.11 7.86
C PRO A 111 13.29 5.36 7.99
N ASN A 112 14.62 5.22 7.88
CA ASN A 112 15.54 6.35 7.81
C ASN A 112 15.29 7.18 6.55
N ILE A 113 15.07 6.49 5.41
CA ILE A 113 14.76 7.12 4.13
C ILE A 113 13.58 6.39 3.51
N THR A 114 12.64 7.14 2.96
CA THR A 114 11.55 6.60 2.15
C THR A 114 11.51 7.31 0.82
N PHE A 115 11.54 6.56 -0.26
CA PHE A 115 11.37 7.05 -1.62
C PHE A 115 9.96 6.74 -2.11
N LEU A 116 9.34 7.73 -2.75
CA LEU A 116 8.10 7.56 -3.51
C LEU A 116 8.42 7.80 -4.99
N ILE A 117 8.32 6.75 -5.80
CA ILE A 117 8.51 6.87 -7.24
C ILE A 117 7.16 7.25 -7.85
N ASP A 118 7.00 8.51 -8.20
CA ASP A 118 5.78 9.04 -8.80
C ASP A 118 5.80 8.88 -10.31
N VAL A 119 4.78 8.20 -10.83
CA VAL A 119 4.57 8.03 -12.27
C VAL A 119 3.20 8.58 -12.63
N PRO A 120 3.08 9.51 -13.59
CA PRO A 120 1.79 9.97 -14.10
C PRO A 120 0.92 8.80 -14.51
N GLU A 121 -0.36 8.87 -14.19
CA GLU A 121 -1.32 7.77 -14.38
C GLU A 121 -1.43 7.29 -15.81
N GLU A 122 -1.30 8.20 -16.79
CA GLU A 122 -1.35 7.85 -18.21
C GLU A 122 -0.13 7.02 -18.64
N ILE A 123 1.05 7.32 -18.06
CA ILE A 123 2.29 6.57 -18.33
C ILE A 123 2.22 5.22 -17.61
N ALA A 124 1.79 5.21 -16.36
CA ALA A 124 1.64 3.99 -15.58
C ALA A 124 0.64 3.01 -16.21
N TYR A 125 -0.48 3.52 -16.72
CA TYR A 125 -1.50 2.74 -17.41
C TYR A 125 -0.97 2.08 -18.69
N LYS A 126 -0.14 2.81 -19.46
CA LYS A 126 0.49 2.27 -20.70
C LYS A 126 1.57 1.21 -20.41
N ARG A 127 2.17 1.24 -19.21
CA ARG A 127 3.23 0.30 -18.84
C ARG A 127 2.72 -1.04 -18.30
N LYS A 128 1.42 -1.13 -17.95
CA LYS A 128 0.83 -2.29 -17.31
C LYS A 128 -0.48 -2.68 -17.97
N ASP A 129 -0.59 -3.93 -18.38
CA ASP A 129 -1.80 -4.48 -19.01
C ASP A 129 -2.85 -4.95 -17.98
N ASP A 130 -2.45 -5.09 -16.71
CA ASP A 130 -3.28 -5.62 -15.61
C ASP A 130 -3.94 -4.52 -14.75
N THR A 131 -3.86 -3.26 -15.18
CA THR A 131 -4.43 -2.13 -14.44
C THR A 131 -5.89 -1.90 -14.84
N PRO A 132 -6.81 -1.83 -13.87
CA PRO A 132 -8.25 -1.75 -14.15
C PRO A 132 -8.68 -0.49 -14.91
N SER A 133 -8.16 0.69 -14.55
CA SER A 133 -8.45 1.96 -15.23
C SER A 133 -7.46 3.07 -14.84
N ILE A 134 -7.48 4.18 -15.60
CA ILE A 134 -6.69 5.39 -15.29
C ILE A 134 -7.20 6.04 -14.00
N GLU A 135 -8.51 6.07 -13.76
CA GLU A 135 -9.12 6.61 -12.54
C GLU A 135 -8.65 5.87 -11.30
N TYR A 136 -8.53 4.55 -11.39
CA TYR A 136 -7.96 3.71 -10.31
C TYR A 136 -6.53 4.13 -9.95
N LEU A 137 -5.70 4.44 -10.95
CA LEU A 137 -4.33 4.91 -10.74
C LEU A 137 -4.31 6.33 -10.16
N ARG A 138 -5.17 7.22 -10.68
CA ARG A 138 -5.26 8.62 -10.23
C ARG A 138 -5.64 8.73 -8.76
N GLU A 139 -6.70 8.04 -8.33
CA GLU A 139 -7.12 8.02 -6.92
C GLU A 139 -5.97 7.59 -5.98
N ARG A 140 -5.24 6.55 -6.35
CA ARG A 140 -4.12 6.05 -5.55
C ARG A 140 -2.94 7.01 -5.54
N ARG A 141 -2.56 7.52 -6.72
CA ARG A 141 -1.45 8.46 -6.88
C ARG A 141 -1.65 9.70 -6.01
N GLU A 142 -2.85 10.29 -6.01
CA GLU A 142 -3.16 11.44 -5.15
C GLU A 142 -2.93 11.13 -3.68
N ILE A 143 -3.40 9.98 -3.19
CA ILE A 143 -3.24 9.58 -1.79
C ILE A 143 -1.76 9.33 -1.47
N TYR A 144 -1.01 8.67 -2.38
CA TYR A 144 0.43 8.44 -2.21
C TYR A 144 1.20 9.75 -2.13
N LEU A 145 0.89 10.72 -2.99
CA LEU A 145 1.53 12.03 -2.98
C LEU A 145 1.21 12.82 -1.70
N ASP A 146 -0.03 12.78 -1.22
CA ASP A 146 -0.42 13.43 0.04
C ASP A 146 0.29 12.79 1.24
N VAL A 147 0.33 11.47 1.31
CA VAL A 147 1.06 10.73 2.34
C VAL A 147 2.56 11.00 2.23
N GLY A 148 3.11 10.97 1.01
CA GLY A 148 4.53 11.22 0.75
C GLY A 148 4.97 12.59 1.25
N ARG A 149 4.23 13.64 0.94
CA ARG A 149 4.49 14.99 1.43
C ARG A 149 4.38 15.09 2.95
N LYS A 150 3.35 14.48 3.53
CA LYS A 150 3.08 14.51 4.97
C LYS A 150 4.15 13.80 5.79
N TYR A 151 4.70 12.71 5.28
CA TYR A 151 5.72 11.90 5.96
C TYR A 151 7.14 12.15 5.44
N GLY A 152 7.36 13.23 4.70
CA GLY A 152 8.69 13.64 4.28
C GLY A 152 9.38 12.65 3.33
N MET A 153 8.59 11.91 2.52
CA MET A 153 9.17 11.00 1.53
C MET A 153 9.86 11.80 0.42
N ILE A 154 10.95 11.27 -0.09
CA ILE A 154 11.65 11.81 -1.25
C ILE A 154 10.92 11.35 -2.50
N ILE A 155 10.27 12.32 -3.17
CA ILE A 155 9.47 12.03 -4.37
C ILE A 155 10.38 12.09 -5.57
N LEU A 156 10.48 10.97 -6.30
CA LEU A 156 11.28 10.83 -7.51
C LEU A 156 10.37 10.73 -8.72
N ASP A 157 10.79 11.33 -9.83
CA ASP A 157 10.07 11.28 -11.10
C ASP A 157 10.28 9.93 -11.80
N GLY A 158 9.32 9.03 -11.66
CA GLY A 158 9.33 7.69 -12.28
C GLY A 158 9.07 7.68 -13.80
N SER A 159 8.91 8.83 -14.44
CA SER A 159 8.87 8.95 -15.89
C SER A 159 10.27 8.98 -16.53
N LYS A 160 11.30 9.30 -15.73
CA LYS A 160 12.71 9.29 -16.13
C LYS A 160 13.18 7.89 -16.53
N ARG A 161 14.33 7.82 -17.22
CA ARG A 161 15.00 6.56 -17.53
C ARG A 161 15.52 5.91 -16.24
N LEU A 162 15.59 4.59 -16.24
CA LEU A 162 15.99 3.81 -15.06
C LEU A 162 17.38 4.22 -14.54
N GLU A 163 18.31 4.47 -15.44
CA GLU A 163 19.69 4.85 -15.10
C GLU A 163 19.75 6.21 -14.37
N GLU A 164 18.96 7.18 -14.84
CA GLU A 164 18.86 8.51 -14.24
C GLU A 164 18.27 8.41 -12.82
N LEU A 165 17.22 7.61 -12.67
CA LEU A 165 16.55 7.37 -11.41
C LEU A 165 17.46 6.65 -10.40
N GLN A 166 18.26 5.69 -10.86
CA GLN A 166 19.27 5.01 -10.03
C GLN A 166 20.35 5.97 -9.54
N LEU A 167 20.84 6.85 -10.40
CA LEU A 167 21.83 7.86 -10.00
C LEU A 167 21.28 8.84 -8.97
N GLU A 168 20.05 9.27 -9.16
CA GLU A 168 19.35 10.15 -8.21
C GLU A 168 19.18 9.47 -6.83
N LEU A 169 18.69 8.23 -6.81
CA LEU A 169 18.60 7.39 -5.62
C LEU A 169 19.96 7.26 -4.90
N GLN A 170 21.00 6.89 -5.64
CA GLN A 170 22.34 6.71 -5.08
C GLN A 170 22.90 8.03 -4.52
N SER A 171 22.62 9.16 -5.16
CA SER A 171 23.08 10.47 -4.71
C SER A 171 22.47 10.84 -3.35
N VAL A 172 21.21 10.51 -3.16
CA VAL A 172 20.51 10.75 -1.89
C VAL A 172 21.05 9.83 -0.80
N ILE A 173 21.14 8.53 -1.08
CA ILE A 173 21.64 7.55 -0.10
C ILE A 173 23.05 7.91 0.38
N LYS A 174 23.95 8.31 -0.54
CA LYS A 174 25.33 8.72 -0.19
C LYS A 174 25.41 9.99 0.66
N LYS A 175 24.40 10.82 0.67
CA LYS A 175 24.36 12.03 1.52
C LYS A 175 23.86 11.74 2.94
N GLU A 176 23.09 10.68 3.11
CA GLU A 176 22.46 10.32 4.37
C GLU A 176 23.27 9.31 5.19
N PHE A 177 24.19 8.59 4.54
CA PHE A 177 25.09 7.60 5.13
C PHE A 177 26.55 7.86 4.74
#